data_07008a609da654c97552366c00f7f2e4
#
_entry.id   07008a609da654c97552366c00f7f2e4
#
_cell.length_a   1.000
_cell.length_b   1.000
_cell.length_c   1.000
_cell.angle_alpha   90.00
_cell.angle_beta   90.00
_cell.angle_gamma   90.00
#
_symmetry.space_group_name_H-M   'P 1'
#
loop_
_entity.id
_entity.type
_entity.pdbx_description
1 polymer ?
#
loop_
_entity_poly.entity_id
_entity_poly.type
_entity_poly.pdbx_seq_one_letter_code
_entity_poly.pdbx_strand_id
1 'polypeptide(L)'
;YIERVRFRHEKIDIKYYYDSARDKVECLEDFLKKTGINKKYVLYMGDDLVDYSVMLEVGIPTCPKDAVPDIKAISKYISDKKGGKGCVRDVIEQTLRAQGKWFTKEMLLKNAF
;
A
#
# COMPACT_ATOMS: atom_id res chain seq x y z
N TYR A 1 -15.99 -1.46 -2.30
CA TYR A 1 -14.89 -1.01 -1.45
C TYR A 1 -13.95 -0.10 -2.21
N ILE A 2 -13.81 1.06 -1.69
CA ILE A 2 -12.96 2.07 -2.30
C ILE A 2 -11.78 2.29 -1.38
N GLU A 3 -10.60 1.89 -1.80
CA GLU A 3 -9.42 2.26 -1.07
C GLU A 3 -9.07 3.71 -1.36
N ARG A 4 -9.47 4.55 -0.45
CA ARG A 4 -8.97 5.90 -0.41
C ARG A 4 -7.93 6.01 0.67
N VAL A 5 -6.70 6.08 0.27
CA VAL A 5 -5.68 6.52 1.18
C VAL A 5 -5.57 8.02 1.02
N ARG A 6 -6.19 8.75 1.94
CA ARG A 6 -6.02 10.19 2.00
C ARG A 6 -5.04 10.51 3.11
N PHE A 7 -3.92 11.04 2.72
CA PHE A 7 -3.04 11.69 3.65
C PHE A 7 -3.51 13.11 3.88
N ARG A 8 -3.28 13.61 5.10
CA ARG A 8 -3.53 15.01 5.42
C ARG A 8 -2.65 15.96 4.61
N HIS A 9 -1.64 15.41 3.94
CA HIS A 9 -0.76 16.16 3.06
C HIS A 9 -1.22 15.99 1.64
N GLU A 10 -1.46 17.10 0.99
CA GLU A 10 -1.86 17.16 -0.42
C GLU A 10 -0.79 16.70 -1.39
N LYS A 11 0.39 16.32 -0.88
CA LYS A 11 1.50 15.87 -1.72
C LYS A 11 1.36 14.45 -2.23
N ILE A 12 0.43 13.67 -1.68
CA ILE A 12 0.15 12.32 -2.16
C ILE A 12 -1.22 12.34 -2.80
N ASP A 13 -1.20 12.26 -4.10
CA ASP A 13 -2.40 12.29 -4.92
C ASP A 13 -2.72 10.88 -5.37
N ILE A 14 -3.96 10.45 -5.12
CA ILE A 14 -4.42 9.15 -5.58
C ILE A 14 -5.12 9.34 -6.92
N LYS A 15 -4.43 8.98 -7.99
CA LYS A 15 -4.94 9.11 -9.34
C LYS A 15 -5.77 7.91 -9.79
N TYR A 16 -5.50 6.76 -9.23
CA TYR A 16 -6.12 5.51 -9.64
C TYR A 16 -6.67 4.77 -8.44
N TYR A 17 -7.93 4.37 -8.50
CA TYR A 17 -8.46 3.44 -7.55
C TYR A 17 -9.46 2.52 -8.23
N TYR A 18 -9.71 1.37 -7.64
CA TYR A 18 -10.55 0.35 -8.24
C TYR A 18 -11.55 -0.18 -7.20
N ASP A 19 -12.78 -0.40 -7.66
CA ASP A 19 -13.84 -0.97 -6.84
C ASP A 19 -13.50 -2.41 -6.45
N SER A 20 -13.75 -2.78 -5.21
CA SER A 20 -13.49 -4.14 -4.71
C SER A 20 -14.34 -5.22 -5.39
N ALA A 21 -15.41 -4.85 -6.08
CA ALA A 21 -16.20 -5.81 -6.85
C ALA A 21 -15.47 -6.32 -8.09
N ARG A 22 -14.40 -5.65 -8.51
CA ARG A 22 -13.63 -6.06 -9.69
C ARG A 22 -12.57 -7.07 -9.32
N ASP A 23 -12.19 -7.90 -10.29
CA ASP A 23 -11.07 -8.81 -10.15
C ASP A 23 -9.78 -8.01 -9.87
N LYS A 24 -9.09 -8.35 -8.81
CA LYS A 24 -7.93 -7.57 -8.35
C LYS A 24 -6.72 -7.70 -9.27
N VAL A 25 -6.52 -8.86 -9.88
CA VAL A 25 -5.45 -9.05 -10.86
C VAL A 25 -5.75 -8.25 -12.12
N GLU A 26 -6.99 -8.25 -12.57
CA GLU A 26 -7.42 -7.44 -13.71
C GLU A 26 -7.24 -5.94 -13.43
N CYS A 27 -7.58 -5.49 -12.24
CA CYS A 27 -7.35 -4.11 -11.82
C CYS A 27 -5.86 -3.75 -11.82
N LEU A 28 -5.01 -4.65 -11.34
CA LEU A 28 -3.56 -4.45 -11.38
C LEU A 28 -3.06 -4.32 -12.82
N GLU A 29 -3.48 -5.22 -13.70
CA GLU A 29 -3.08 -5.17 -15.10
C GLU A 29 -3.48 -3.87 -15.78
N ASP A 30 -4.69 -3.40 -15.52
CA ASP A 30 -5.17 -2.12 -16.03
C ASP A 30 -4.33 -0.95 -15.51
N PHE A 31 -4.03 -0.95 -14.23
CA PHE A 31 -3.16 0.05 -13.59
C PHE A 31 -1.77 0.06 -14.23
N LEU A 32 -1.18 -1.10 -14.44
CA LEU A 32 0.15 -1.21 -15.04
C LEU A 32 0.16 -0.70 -16.48
N LYS A 33 -0.90 -0.97 -17.24
CA LYS A 33 -1.04 -0.45 -18.61
C LYS A 33 -1.15 1.06 -18.63
N LYS A 34 -1.96 1.62 -17.76
CA LYS A 34 -2.20 3.07 -17.73
C LYS A 34 -0.99 3.87 -17.24
N THR A 35 -0.21 3.31 -16.37
CA THR A 35 0.90 4.01 -15.73
C THR A 35 2.25 3.71 -16.33
N GLY A 36 2.41 2.57 -16.98
CA GLY A 36 3.71 2.10 -17.45
C GLY A 36 4.68 1.68 -16.35
N ILE A 37 4.21 1.62 -15.11
CA ILE A 37 5.03 1.24 -13.95
C ILE A 37 5.28 -0.27 -13.98
N ASN A 38 6.50 -0.69 -13.67
CA ASN A 38 6.81 -2.10 -13.53
C ASN A 38 6.19 -2.63 -12.24
N LYS A 39 5.54 -3.80 -12.31
CA LYS A 39 4.86 -4.40 -11.16
C LYS A 39 5.77 -4.63 -9.94
N LYS A 40 7.07 -4.76 -10.13
CA LYS A 40 8.03 -4.90 -9.02
C LYS A 40 8.10 -3.66 -8.12
N TYR A 41 7.63 -2.52 -8.61
CA TYR A 41 7.60 -1.27 -7.85
C TYR A 41 6.22 -0.95 -7.27
N VAL A 42 5.27 -1.87 -7.40
CA VAL A 42 3.93 -1.70 -6.85
C VAL A 42 3.90 -2.26 -5.43
N LEU A 43 3.41 -1.45 -4.51
CA LEU A 43 3.09 -1.87 -3.16
C LEU A 43 1.60 -2.18 -3.09
N TYR A 44 1.25 -3.33 -2.55
CA TYR A 44 -0.13 -3.74 -2.37
C TYR A 44 -0.34 -4.21 -0.94
N MET A 45 -1.44 -3.80 -0.33
CA MET A 45 -1.82 -4.29 0.99
C MET A 45 -3.08 -5.16 0.87
N GLY A 46 -2.98 -6.39 1.32
CA GLY A 46 -4.09 -7.32 1.38
C GLY A 46 -4.17 -8.01 2.73
N ASP A 47 -5.32 -8.57 3.06
CA ASP A 47 -5.53 -9.20 4.36
C ASP A 47 -6.22 -10.56 4.27
N ASP A 48 -6.79 -10.91 3.14
CA ASP A 48 -7.58 -12.14 2.99
C ASP A 48 -7.22 -12.88 1.69
N LEU A 49 -7.73 -14.10 1.57
CA LEU A 49 -7.40 -15.00 0.48
C LEU A 49 -7.74 -14.43 -0.90
N VAL A 50 -8.72 -13.54 -1.00
CA VAL A 50 -9.04 -12.87 -2.26
C VAL A 50 -7.90 -11.98 -2.77
N ASP A 51 -6.97 -11.61 -1.91
CA ASP A 51 -5.80 -10.79 -2.25
C ASP A 51 -4.61 -11.62 -2.70
N TYR A 52 -4.66 -12.93 -2.52
CA TYR A 52 -3.50 -13.79 -2.71
C TYR A 52 -2.89 -13.69 -4.11
N SER A 53 -3.72 -13.84 -5.14
CA SER A 53 -3.25 -13.83 -6.53
C SER A 53 -2.58 -12.52 -6.92
N VAL A 54 -3.19 -11.39 -6.56
CA VAL A 54 -2.61 -10.07 -6.89
C VAL A 54 -1.33 -9.82 -6.10
N MET A 55 -1.27 -10.29 -4.86
CA MET A 55 -0.07 -10.11 -4.03
C MET A 55 1.12 -10.89 -4.53
N LEU A 56 0.91 -12.02 -5.20
CA LEU A 56 1.99 -12.76 -5.85
C LEU A 56 2.59 -12.00 -7.05
N GLU A 57 1.81 -11.11 -7.65
CA GLU A 57 2.23 -10.38 -8.85
C GLU A 57 2.99 -9.10 -8.54
N VAL A 58 2.76 -8.48 -7.38
CA VAL A 58 3.40 -7.22 -7.05
C VAL A 58 4.75 -7.42 -6.39
N GLY A 59 5.61 -6.40 -6.51
CA GLY A 59 6.95 -6.47 -5.92
C GLY A 59 6.96 -6.29 -4.41
N ILE A 60 5.99 -5.57 -3.84
CA ILE A 60 5.96 -5.25 -2.42
C ILE A 60 4.59 -5.59 -1.83
N PRO A 61 4.30 -6.90 -1.63
CA PRO A 61 3.07 -7.30 -0.95
C PRO A 61 3.20 -7.04 0.55
N THR A 62 2.16 -6.47 1.13
CA THR A 62 2.10 -6.10 2.55
C THR A 62 0.77 -6.51 3.14
N CYS A 63 0.70 -6.61 4.45
CA CYS A 63 -0.55 -6.95 5.13
C CYS A 63 -0.61 -6.36 6.54
N PRO A 64 -1.82 -6.23 7.11
CA PRO A 64 -1.97 -5.86 8.49
C PRO A 64 -1.59 -7.01 9.42
N LYS A 65 -1.46 -6.70 10.70
CA LYS A 65 -1.10 -7.67 11.74
C LYS A 65 -2.07 -8.85 11.81
N ASP A 66 -3.35 -8.60 11.57
CA ASP A 66 -4.42 -9.59 11.69
C ASP A 66 -4.82 -10.24 10.35
N ALA A 67 -3.97 -10.13 9.34
CA ALA A 67 -4.17 -10.84 8.09
C ALA A 67 -4.15 -12.35 8.31
N VAL A 68 -4.83 -13.10 7.40
CA VAL A 68 -4.80 -14.56 7.47
C VAL A 68 -3.37 -15.08 7.24
N PRO A 69 -3.02 -16.26 7.82
CA PRO A 69 -1.65 -16.77 7.76
C PRO A 69 -1.08 -16.91 6.35
N ASP A 70 -1.88 -17.31 5.38
CA ASP A 70 -1.42 -17.49 4.00
C ASP A 70 -0.97 -16.16 3.39
N ILE A 71 -1.65 -15.08 3.73
CA ILE A 71 -1.29 -13.74 3.27
C ILE A 71 -0.02 -13.24 3.97
N LYS A 72 0.11 -13.51 5.26
CA LYS A 72 1.34 -13.18 5.99
C LYS A 72 2.55 -13.89 5.39
N ALA A 73 2.40 -15.13 4.97
CA ALA A 73 3.48 -15.94 4.43
C ALA A 73 4.09 -15.35 3.15
N ILE A 74 3.29 -14.66 2.32
CA ILE A 74 3.75 -14.06 1.07
C ILE A 74 4.04 -12.57 1.17
N SER A 75 3.80 -11.97 2.32
CA SER A 75 4.02 -10.54 2.52
C SER A 75 5.48 -10.24 2.81
N LYS A 76 6.00 -9.20 2.17
CA LYS A 76 7.34 -8.70 2.46
C LYS A 76 7.39 -7.80 3.68
N TYR A 77 6.28 -7.18 4.01
CA TYR A 77 6.14 -6.40 5.23
C TYR A 77 4.80 -6.72 5.88
N ILE A 78 4.85 -6.97 7.18
CA ILE A 78 3.65 -7.21 7.99
C ILE A 78 3.58 -6.05 8.99
N SER A 79 2.51 -5.26 8.92
CA SER A 79 2.33 -4.16 9.85
C SER A 79 2.15 -4.69 11.28
N ASP A 80 2.62 -3.95 12.26
CA ASP A 80 2.33 -4.23 13.66
C ASP A 80 0.95 -3.69 14.08
N LYS A 81 0.21 -3.08 13.15
CA LYS A 81 -1.14 -2.57 13.34
C LYS A 81 -2.16 -3.47 12.66
N LYS A 82 -3.29 -3.66 13.33
CA LYS A 82 -4.41 -4.42 12.77
C LYS A 82 -5.11 -3.65 11.65
N GLY A 83 -5.85 -4.38 10.83
CA GLY A 83 -6.71 -3.78 9.82
C GLY A 83 -7.70 -2.81 10.47
N GLY A 84 -7.84 -1.60 9.89
CA GLY A 84 -8.67 -0.56 10.46
C GLY A 84 -8.09 0.16 11.68
N LYS A 85 -6.88 -0.18 12.11
CA LYS A 85 -6.19 0.41 13.26
C LYS A 85 -4.90 1.11 12.91
N GLY A 86 -4.83 1.68 11.70
CA GLY A 86 -3.68 2.45 11.26
C GLY A 86 -2.64 1.66 10.48
N CYS A 87 -2.96 0.44 10.03
CA CYS A 87 -2.01 -0.38 9.28
C CYS A 87 -1.60 0.26 7.95
N VAL A 88 -2.52 0.91 7.25
CA VAL A 88 -2.20 1.58 5.98
C VAL A 88 -1.21 2.70 6.20
N ARG A 89 -1.45 3.53 7.22
CA ARG A 89 -0.52 4.59 7.58
C ARG A 89 0.85 4.04 7.94
N ASP A 90 0.90 2.96 8.73
CA ASP A 90 2.15 2.33 9.12
C ASP A 90 2.94 1.86 7.90
N VAL A 91 2.30 1.14 6.99
CA VAL A 91 2.96 0.64 5.79
C VAL A 91 3.52 1.78 4.95
N ILE A 92 2.75 2.84 4.78
CA ILE A 92 3.20 4.00 4.01
C ILE A 92 4.35 4.71 4.71
N GLU A 93 4.27 4.89 6.00
CA GLU A 93 5.34 5.49 6.78
C GLU A 93 6.63 4.69 6.63
N GLN A 94 6.57 3.36 6.84
CA GLN A 94 7.75 2.51 6.74
C GLN A 94 8.32 2.52 5.31
N THR A 95 7.48 2.54 4.30
CA THR A 95 7.92 2.61 2.91
C THR A 95 8.65 3.92 2.63
N LEU A 96 8.08 5.03 3.04
CA LEU A 96 8.69 6.34 2.84
C LEU A 96 9.98 6.50 3.65
N ARG A 97 10.04 5.96 4.85
CA ARG A 97 11.27 5.95 5.65
C ARG A 97 12.37 5.16 4.95
N ALA A 98 12.03 3.99 4.41
CA ALA A 98 12.98 3.17 3.67
C ALA A 98 13.52 3.89 2.42
N GLN A 99 12.70 4.75 1.83
CA GLN A 99 13.09 5.56 0.67
C GLN A 99 13.78 6.88 1.05
N GLY A 100 13.91 7.17 2.34
CA GLY A 100 14.45 8.44 2.81
C GLY A 100 13.53 9.64 2.57
N LYS A 101 12.23 9.39 2.38
CA LYS A 101 11.24 10.43 2.03
C LYS A 101 10.28 10.79 3.14
N TRP A 102 10.42 10.16 4.31
CA TRP A 102 9.61 10.53 5.46
C TRP A 102 10.15 11.81 6.08
N PHE A 103 9.32 12.50 6.83
CA PHE A 103 9.66 13.80 7.40
C PHE A 103 10.87 13.73 8.32
N THR A 104 11.78 14.68 8.15
CA THR A 104 12.92 14.86 9.03
C THR A 104 12.62 15.96 10.05
N LYS A 105 13.41 16.02 11.12
CA LYS A 105 13.31 17.13 12.08
C LYS A 105 13.49 18.48 11.40
N GLU A 106 14.38 18.56 10.43
CA GLU A 106 14.63 19.75 9.66
C GLU A 106 13.39 20.21 8.90
N MET A 107 12.69 19.30 8.27
CA MET A 107 11.43 19.61 7.58
C MET A 107 10.36 20.11 8.54
N LEU A 108 10.26 19.53 9.73
CA LEU A 108 9.31 19.94 10.74
C LEU A 108 9.60 21.36 11.27
N LEU A 109 10.86 21.71 11.38
CA LEU A 109 11.27 23.03 11.88
C LEU A 109 11.11 24.12 10.82
N LYS A 110 11.34 23.81 9.56
CA LYS A 110 11.24 24.78 8.47
C LYS A 110 9.84 24.98 7.95
N ASN A 111 9.06 23.95 7.98
CA ASN A 111 7.81 23.92 7.24
C ASN A 111 6.89 22.93 7.90
N ALA A 112 6.33 23.36 8.97
CA ALA A 112 5.31 22.56 9.61
C ALA A 112 4.17 22.37 8.62
N PHE A 113 4.09 21.38 7.96
CA PHE A 113 2.97 20.88 7.18
C PHE A 113 1.85 21.89 6.89
#